data_622beb290c47c748d51341c44fda8add
#
_entry.id   622beb290c47c748d51341c44fda8add
#
_cell.length_a   1.000
_cell.length_b   1.000
_cell.length_c   1.000
_cell.angle_alpha   90.00
_cell.angle_beta   90.00
_cell.angle_gamma   90.00
#
_symmetry.space_group_name_H-M   'P 1'
#
loop_
_entity.id
_entity.type
_entity.pdbx_description
1 polymer ?
#
loop_
_entity_poly.entity_id
_entity_poly.type
_entity_poly.pdbx_seq_one_letter_code
_entity_poly.pdbx_strand_id
1 'polypeptide(L)'
;MSLTEIQRLQTLLPTWVETNRLLCANGKVASYIPELAKSPIDALGIHLINAQGNSVSAGNSELTFTMQSISKVFTLILALMDNGESGVFDKVGMEPTGDNFNSMLKLELVQPGIPFNPLINAGAIAISSLIAGESPTEKSRRVLEFFRLLSNNRSLDYDLDVYRSESDTANLNRSMAYFLKDNGVLEGAVEDVLDVYFRHCSICVTCTDLAQMALVLAHNGTNPITGEELIPRRYVQIAKTFMTTCGMYNASGEFAIQVGLPAKSGVSGGILTLVPGRYGIGLVGPSLNRKGNSIAGVALLEQMSQTFDWSLF
;
A
#
# COMPACT_ATOMS: atom_id res chain seq x y z
N MET A 1 10.77 -4.42 -37.37
CA MET A 1 10.07 -5.07 -36.22
C MET A 1 9.58 -3.98 -35.29
N SER A 2 8.31 -4.00 -34.89
CA SER A 2 7.81 -3.07 -33.86
C SER A 2 8.46 -3.42 -32.53
N LEU A 3 8.88 -2.39 -31.77
CA LEU A 3 9.40 -2.56 -30.40
C LEU A 3 8.33 -3.19 -29.51
N THR A 4 8.73 -4.10 -28.62
CA THR A 4 7.86 -4.60 -27.57
C THR A 4 7.52 -3.47 -26.60
N GLU A 5 6.41 -3.59 -25.84
CA GLU A 5 6.00 -2.56 -24.87
C GLU A 5 7.09 -2.31 -23.81
N ILE A 6 7.77 -3.36 -23.34
CA ILE A 6 8.87 -3.22 -22.38
C ILE A 6 10.06 -2.44 -23.00
N GLN A 7 10.36 -2.63 -24.25
CA GLN A 7 11.41 -1.86 -24.95
C GLN A 7 11.02 -0.39 -25.15
N ARG A 8 9.73 -0.12 -25.41
CA ARG A 8 9.22 1.26 -25.44
C ARG A 8 9.33 1.93 -24.08
N LEU A 9 8.97 1.21 -22.99
CA LEU A 9 9.11 1.69 -21.63
C LEU A 9 10.58 1.98 -21.28
N GLN A 10 11.52 1.11 -21.66
CA GLN A 10 12.96 1.34 -21.45
C GLN A 10 13.45 2.65 -22.09
N THR A 11 12.88 3.02 -23.23
CA THR A 11 13.23 4.25 -23.94
C THR A 11 12.57 5.50 -23.35
N LEU A 12 11.29 5.40 -22.97
CA LEU A 12 10.48 6.57 -22.61
C LEU A 12 10.59 6.92 -21.12
N LEU A 13 10.69 5.91 -20.25
CA LEU A 13 10.56 6.07 -18.81
C LEU A 13 11.61 6.99 -18.20
N PRO A 14 12.91 6.97 -18.57
CA PRO A 14 13.88 7.91 -18.02
C PRO A 14 13.51 9.38 -18.25
N THR A 15 13.07 9.73 -19.46
CA THR A 15 12.63 11.10 -19.78
C THR A 15 11.36 11.47 -19.02
N TRP A 16 10.39 10.55 -18.92
CA TRP A 16 9.15 10.80 -18.21
C TRP A 16 9.37 10.99 -16.73
N VAL A 17 10.27 10.23 -16.10
CA VAL A 17 10.64 10.44 -14.69
C VAL A 17 11.21 11.84 -14.49
N GLU A 18 12.15 12.28 -15.32
CA GLU A 18 12.74 13.63 -15.16
C GLU A 18 11.72 14.75 -15.42
N THR A 19 10.83 14.60 -16.38
CA THR A 19 9.78 15.58 -16.64
C THR A 19 8.79 15.67 -15.47
N ASN A 20 8.33 14.53 -14.94
CA ASN A 20 7.37 14.50 -13.85
C ASN A 20 8.02 14.87 -12.51
N ARG A 21 9.32 14.66 -12.31
CA ARG A 21 10.07 15.09 -11.12
C ARG A 21 9.93 16.58 -10.84
N LEU A 22 9.77 17.43 -11.86
CA LEU A 22 9.55 18.87 -11.69
C LEU A 22 8.29 19.19 -10.88
N LEU A 23 7.29 18.29 -10.86
CA LEU A 23 6.09 18.44 -10.06
C LEU A 23 6.31 18.27 -8.57
N CYS A 24 7.45 17.70 -8.14
CA CYS A 24 7.80 17.57 -6.73
C CYS A 24 7.84 18.93 -6.01
N ALA A 25 8.14 20.02 -6.72
CA ALA A 25 8.14 21.38 -6.17
C ALA A 25 6.76 21.83 -5.64
N ASN A 26 5.67 21.18 -6.05
CA ASN A 26 4.30 21.56 -5.71
C ASN A 26 3.73 20.83 -4.48
N GLY A 27 4.51 19.94 -3.86
CA GLY A 27 4.05 19.13 -2.74
C GLY A 27 4.87 19.31 -1.47
N LYS A 28 4.62 18.44 -0.50
CA LYS A 28 5.31 18.40 0.79
C LYS A 28 5.52 16.97 1.23
N VAL A 29 6.61 16.69 1.94
CA VAL A 29 6.80 15.41 2.61
C VAL A 29 5.83 15.30 3.80
N ALA A 30 5.46 14.06 4.17
CA ALA A 30 4.71 13.82 5.40
C ALA A 30 5.55 14.28 6.62
N SER A 31 4.95 15.08 7.51
CA SER A 31 5.65 15.62 8.68
C SER A 31 5.01 15.26 10.02
N TYR A 32 3.84 14.61 10.00
CA TYR A 32 3.16 14.16 11.22
C TYR A 32 3.81 12.92 11.85
N ILE A 33 4.64 12.19 11.09
CA ILE A 33 5.63 11.23 11.57
C ILE A 33 6.99 11.88 11.33
N PRO A 34 7.71 12.36 12.37
CA PRO A 34 8.92 13.17 12.22
C PRO A 34 10.01 12.53 11.36
N GLU A 35 10.19 11.20 11.40
CA GLU A 35 11.17 10.51 10.58
C GLU A 35 10.88 10.61 9.08
N LEU A 36 9.61 10.61 8.66
CA LEU A 36 9.25 10.76 7.25
C LEU A 36 9.57 12.16 6.69
N ALA A 37 9.66 13.16 7.55
CA ALA A 37 10.04 14.52 7.13
C ALA A 37 11.48 14.63 6.59
N LYS A 38 12.31 13.61 6.83
CA LYS A 38 13.70 13.53 6.33
C LYS A 38 13.80 12.99 4.89
N SER A 39 12.69 12.55 4.31
CA SER A 39 12.67 11.99 2.96
C SER A 39 13.09 13.02 1.91
N PRO A 40 13.86 12.63 0.87
CA PRO A 40 14.27 13.53 -0.21
C PRO A 40 13.06 13.95 -1.05
N ILE A 41 12.60 15.18 -0.88
CA ILE A 41 11.35 15.70 -1.46
C ILE A 41 11.32 15.64 -3.00
N ASP A 42 12.46 15.75 -3.65
CA ASP A 42 12.65 15.77 -5.10
C ASP A 42 12.89 14.37 -5.70
N ALA A 43 12.91 13.33 -4.88
CA ALA A 43 13.03 11.96 -5.39
C ALA A 43 11.78 11.54 -6.18
N LEU A 44 12.02 10.86 -7.29
CA LEU A 44 11.02 10.11 -8.04
C LEU A 44 11.69 8.87 -8.62
N GLY A 45 11.19 7.69 -8.27
CA GLY A 45 11.69 6.42 -8.73
C GLY A 45 10.56 5.46 -9.07
N ILE A 46 10.79 4.60 -10.04
CA ILE A 46 9.81 3.59 -10.47
C ILE A 46 10.51 2.31 -10.92
N HIS A 47 9.89 1.17 -10.63
CA HIS A 47 10.23 -0.14 -11.16
C HIS A 47 8.98 -0.85 -11.65
N LEU A 48 9.07 -1.46 -12.83
CA LEU A 48 8.04 -2.35 -13.40
C LEU A 48 8.65 -3.71 -13.68
N ILE A 49 7.84 -4.75 -13.52
CA ILE A 49 8.20 -6.11 -13.88
C ILE A 49 7.02 -6.85 -14.51
N ASN A 50 7.28 -7.70 -15.50
CA ASN A 50 6.27 -8.54 -16.16
C ASN A 50 6.39 -10.02 -15.77
N ALA A 51 5.46 -10.84 -16.23
CA ALA A 51 5.39 -12.28 -15.96
C ALA A 51 6.62 -13.08 -16.45
N GLN A 52 7.37 -12.57 -17.41
CA GLN A 52 8.60 -13.19 -17.92
C GLN A 52 9.86 -12.77 -17.14
N GLY A 53 9.70 -11.95 -16.08
CA GLY A 53 10.83 -11.43 -15.31
C GLY A 53 11.54 -10.25 -15.97
N ASN A 54 11.09 -9.77 -17.13
CA ASN A 54 11.65 -8.56 -17.73
C ASN A 54 11.20 -7.34 -16.96
N SER A 55 12.14 -6.47 -16.63
CA SER A 55 11.88 -5.27 -15.82
C SER A 55 12.49 -4.01 -16.41
N VAL A 56 11.96 -2.87 -15.97
CA VAL A 56 12.45 -1.53 -16.29
C VAL A 56 12.44 -0.70 -15.04
N SER A 57 13.55 0.02 -14.78
CA SER A 57 13.66 0.98 -13.68
C SER A 57 14.06 2.35 -14.22
N ALA A 58 13.62 3.40 -13.53
CA ALA A 58 14.08 4.77 -13.81
C ALA A 58 14.04 5.63 -12.53
N GLY A 59 14.88 6.67 -12.52
CA GLY A 59 15.01 7.59 -11.40
C GLY A 59 15.55 6.94 -10.14
N ASN A 60 15.02 7.35 -8.99
CA ASN A 60 15.46 6.90 -7.67
C ASN A 60 14.84 5.54 -7.26
N SER A 61 14.80 4.55 -8.16
CA SER A 61 14.14 3.26 -7.94
C SER A 61 14.74 2.45 -6.78
N GLU A 62 16.02 2.68 -6.46
CA GLU A 62 16.74 2.01 -5.36
C GLU A 62 16.57 2.74 -4.01
N LEU A 63 15.87 3.88 -3.97
CA LEU A 63 15.58 4.57 -2.72
C LEU A 63 14.80 3.64 -1.80
N THR A 64 15.30 3.48 -0.58
CA THR A 64 14.60 2.75 0.48
C THR A 64 13.61 3.68 1.17
N PHE A 65 12.39 3.21 1.36
CA PHE A 65 11.31 3.91 2.07
C PHE A 65 10.42 2.92 2.81
N THR A 66 9.62 3.40 3.77
CA THR A 66 8.72 2.52 4.51
C THR A 66 7.39 2.33 3.78
N MET A 67 6.81 1.13 3.91
CA MET A 67 5.55 0.77 3.24
C MET A 67 4.38 1.66 3.66
N GLN A 68 4.35 2.08 4.91
CA GLN A 68 3.23 2.83 5.46
C GLN A 68 1.88 2.17 5.08
N SER A 69 0.91 2.93 4.61
CA SER A 69 -0.42 2.39 4.29
C SER A 69 -0.47 1.40 3.11
N ILE A 70 0.62 1.17 2.38
CA ILE A 70 0.68 0.11 1.36
C ILE A 70 0.56 -1.26 2.02
N SER A 71 1.11 -1.41 3.22
CA SER A 71 1.08 -2.65 3.99
C SER A 71 -0.33 -3.18 4.27
N LYS A 72 -1.34 -2.30 4.35
CA LYS A 72 -2.74 -2.64 4.64
C LYS A 72 -3.36 -3.59 3.62
N VAL A 73 -2.93 -3.55 2.36
CA VAL A 73 -3.38 -4.50 1.33
C VAL A 73 -2.99 -5.93 1.70
N PHE A 74 -1.77 -6.11 2.12
CA PHE A 74 -1.20 -7.44 2.40
C PHE A 74 -1.60 -7.96 3.78
N THR A 75 -1.75 -7.08 4.78
CA THR A 75 -2.29 -7.48 6.08
C THR A 75 -3.76 -7.87 5.99
N LEU A 76 -4.56 -7.21 5.13
CA LEU A 76 -5.91 -7.66 4.80
C LEU A 76 -5.91 -9.06 4.19
N ILE A 77 -5.06 -9.32 3.20
CA ILE A 77 -4.93 -10.63 2.57
C ILE A 77 -4.55 -11.69 3.61
N LEU A 78 -3.56 -11.41 4.46
CA LEU A 78 -3.13 -12.34 5.50
C LEU A 78 -4.26 -12.63 6.51
N ALA A 79 -5.00 -11.61 6.95
CA ALA A 79 -6.15 -11.79 7.83
C ALA A 79 -7.28 -12.61 7.18
N LEU A 80 -7.52 -12.42 5.86
CA LEU A 80 -8.47 -13.25 5.10
C LEU A 80 -8.01 -14.71 5.00
N MET A 81 -6.71 -14.94 4.84
CA MET A 81 -6.15 -16.30 4.85
C MET A 81 -6.28 -16.96 6.22
N ASP A 82 -6.19 -16.20 7.30
CA ASP A 82 -6.28 -16.70 8.67
C ASP A 82 -7.73 -16.95 9.12
N ASN A 83 -8.70 -16.10 8.73
CA ASN A 83 -10.05 -16.07 9.32
C ASN A 83 -11.19 -16.26 8.30
N GLY A 84 -10.89 -16.26 7.00
CA GLY A 84 -11.91 -16.24 5.95
C GLY A 84 -12.64 -14.91 5.84
N GLU A 85 -13.56 -14.82 4.85
CA GLU A 85 -14.30 -13.58 4.57
C GLU A 85 -15.21 -13.17 5.72
N SER A 86 -15.96 -14.10 6.33
CA SER A 86 -16.87 -13.81 7.44
C SER A 86 -16.11 -13.30 8.67
N GLY A 87 -15.02 -13.95 9.06
CA GLY A 87 -14.23 -13.52 10.23
C GLY A 87 -13.62 -12.11 10.09
N VAL A 88 -13.32 -11.71 8.86
CA VAL A 88 -12.82 -10.35 8.58
C VAL A 88 -13.96 -9.34 8.47
N PHE A 89 -15.01 -9.64 7.68
CA PHE A 89 -16.05 -8.66 7.38
C PHE A 89 -17.13 -8.52 8.46
N ASP A 90 -17.12 -9.38 9.48
CA ASP A 90 -17.86 -9.15 10.72
C ASP A 90 -17.22 -8.02 11.57
N LYS A 91 -15.95 -7.68 11.34
CA LYS A 91 -15.19 -6.66 12.09
C LYS A 91 -14.90 -5.39 11.30
N VAL A 92 -14.98 -5.43 9.96
CA VAL A 92 -14.66 -4.31 9.06
C VAL A 92 -15.62 -4.29 7.89
N GLY A 93 -16.17 -3.13 7.54
CA GLY A 93 -17.06 -2.95 6.39
C GLY A 93 -16.34 -2.99 5.04
N MET A 94 -17.10 -2.76 3.96
CA MET A 94 -16.65 -2.87 2.58
C MET A 94 -16.77 -1.56 1.78
N GLU A 95 -17.18 -0.44 2.41
CA GLU A 95 -17.56 0.76 1.70
C GLU A 95 -16.51 1.88 1.79
N PRO A 96 -16.31 2.68 0.73
CA PRO A 96 -15.49 3.88 0.77
C PRO A 96 -16.12 4.94 1.69
N THR A 97 -15.30 5.75 2.36
CA THR A 97 -15.81 6.75 3.31
C THR A 97 -16.03 8.13 2.71
N GLY A 98 -15.25 8.52 1.71
CA GLY A 98 -15.14 9.90 1.22
C GLY A 98 -14.49 10.88 2.21
N ASP A 99 -14.05 10.41 3.39
CA ASP A 99 -13.40 11.20 4.43
C ASP A 99 -11.89 10.96 4.45
N ASN A 100 -11.16 11.74 5.26
CA ASN A 100 -9.76 11.49 5.52
C ASN A 100 -9.56 10.08 6.13
N PHE A 101 -8.48 9.41 5.76
CA PHE A 101 -8.14 8.05 6.19
C PHE A 101 -7.98 7.86 7.70
N ASN A 102 -7.87 8.95 8.45
CA ASN A 102 -7.76 9.01 9.91
C ASN A 102 -8.95 9.71 10.58
N SER A 103 -10.08 9.88 9.89
CA SER A 103 -11.30 10.46 10.47
C SER A 103 -11.97 9.47 11.42
N MET A 104 -12.37 9.96 12.60
CA MET A 104 -13.17 9.21 13.58
C MET A 104 -14.68 9.47 13.45
N LEU A 105 -15.08 10.55 12.78
CA LEU A 105 -16.45 11.03 12.78
C LEU A 105 -17.49 9.98 12.36
N LYS A 106 -17.23 9.25 11.29
CA LYS A 106 -18.15 8.21 10.82
C LYS A 106 -18.12 6.92 11.63
N LEU A 107 -17.04 6.63 12.33
CA LEU A 107 -16.97 5.50 13.25
C LEU A 107 -18.01 5.63 14.37
N GLU A 108 -18.24 6.87 14.79
CA GLU A 108 -19.20 7.19 15.86
C GLU A 108 -20.64 7.27 15.35
N LEU A 109 -20.87 7.86 14.18
CA LEU A 109 -22.20 8.29 13.75
C LEU A 109 -22.97 7.27 12.90
N VAL A 110 -22.31 6.43 12.10
CA VAL A 110 -23.00 5.61 11.07
C VAL A 110 -23.14 4.16 11.51
N GLN A 111 -22.07 3.52 11.90
CA GLN A 111 -22.05 2.17 12.47
C GLN A 111 -21.06 2.19 13.64
N PRO A 112 -21.53 2.45 14.86
CA PRO A 112 -20.66 2.59 15.99
C PRO A 112 -19.69 1.42 16.13
N GLY A 113 -18.39 1.73 16.11
CA GLY A 113 -17.32 0.78 16.29
C GLY A 113 -16.90 -0.03 15.07
N ILE A 114 -17.67 -0.11 13.97
CA ILE A 114 -17.29 -0.88 12.79
C ILE A 114 -16.62 0.04 11.73
N PRO A 115 -15.33 -0.14 11.44
CA PRO A 115 -14.64 0.62 10.40
C PRO A 115 -15.24 0.39 9.01
N PHE A 116 -15.36 1.43 8.19
CA PHE A 116 -15.98 1.36 6.86
C PHE A 116 -15.29 0.43 5.88
N ASN A 117 -13.97 0.36 5.93
CA ASN A 117 -13.17 -0.52 5.09
C ASN A 117 -11.78 -0.80 5.71
N PRO A 118 -11.08 -1.84 5.25
CA PRO A 118 -9.79 -2.25 5.81
C PRO A 118 -8.62 -1.31 5.47
N LEU A 119 -8.77 -0.33 4.57
CA LEU A 119 -7.68 0.54 4.11
C LEU A 119 -7.64 1.90 4.80
N ILE A 120 -8.64 2.28 5.61
CA ILE A 120 -8.54 3.39 6.58
C ILE A 120 -7.81 2.93 7.84
N ASN A 121 -7.30 3.87 8.66
CA ASN A 121 -6.50 3.51 9.83
C ASN A 121 -7.26 2.63 10.82
N ALA A 122 -8.49 2.99 11.18
CA ALA A 122 -9.33 2.19 12.07
C ALA A 122 -9.54 0.76 11.56
N GLY A 123 -9.80 0.60 10.26
CA GLY A 123 -9.94 -0.72 9.63
C GLY A 123 -8.65 -1.52 9.66
N ALA A 124 -7.53 -0.90 9.34
CA ALA A 124 -6.23 -1.59 9.35
C ALA A 124 -5.79 -1.98 10.78
N ILE A 125 -6.13 -1.19 11.80
CA ILE A 125 -5.93 -1.56 13.21
C ILE A 125 -6.80 -2.78 13.56
N ALA A 126 -8.08 -2.79 13.17
CA ALA A 126 -8.93 -3.96 13.36
C ALA A 126 -8.37 -5.20 12.63
N ILE A 127 -7.93 -5.07 11.40
CA ILE A 127 -7.27 -6.15 10.63
C ILE A 127 -6.01 -6.66 11.34
N SER A 128 -5.19 -5.77 11.90
CA SER A 128 -3.96 -6.18 12.63
C SER A 128 -4.27 -7.07 13.84
N SER A 129 -5.43 -6.89 14.48
CA SER A 129 -5.86 -7.76 15.60
C SER A 129 -6.21 -9.18 15.14
N LEU A 130 -6.69 -9.34 13.89
CA LEU A 130 -7.16 -10.60 13.31
C LEU A 130 -6.02 -11.47 12.76
N ILE A 131 -4.81 -10.96 12.63
CA ILE A 131 -3.65 -11.75 12.20
C ILE A 131 -3.37 -12.83 13.25
N ALA A 132 -3.26 -14.09 12.82
CA ALA A 132 -3.01 -15.22 13.71
C ALA A 132 -1.60 -15.13 14.35
N GLY A 133 -1.51 -15.53 15.62
CA GLY A 133 -0.29 -15.55 16.43
C GLY A 133 -0.62 -15.33 17.91
N GLU A 134 0.15 -15.94 18.78
CA GLU A 134 -0.06 -15.91 20.25
C GLU A 134 0.47 -14.63 20.90
N SER A 135 1.32 -13.87 20.20
CA SER A 135 1.92 -12.64 20.70
C SER A 135 2.07 -11.60 19.59
N PRO A 136 2.22 -10.30 19.92
CA PRO A 136 2.50 -9.24 18.94
C PRO A 136 3.77 -9.53 18.13
N THR A 137 4.79 -10.09 18.77
CA THR A 137 6.05 -10.47 18.10
C THR A 137 5.83 -11.56 17.05
N GLU A 138 5.03 -12.57 17.37
CA GLU A 138 4.74 -13.65 16.42
C GLU A 138 3.89 -13.15 15.25
N LYS A 139 2.84 -12.36 15.51
CA LYS A 139 2.02 -11.72 14.48
C LYS A 139 2.87 -10.87 13.54
N SER A 140 3.74 -10.02 14.08
CA SER A 140 4.64 -9.15 13.32
C SER A 140 5.65 -9.97 12.50
N ARG A 141 6.20 -11.05 13.05
CA ARG A 141 7.09 -11.97 12.32
C ARG A 141 6.37 -12.62 11.14
N ARG A 142 5.13 -13.10 11.32
CA ARG A 142 4.32 -13.67 10.22
C ARG A 142 4.07 -12.65 9.10
N VAL A 143 3.75 -11.39 9.45
CA VAL A 143 3.59 -10.32 8.47
C VAL A 143 4.89 -10.10 7.71
N LEU A 144 6.02 -9.97 8.40
CA LEU A 144 7.32 -9.74 7.76
C LEU A 144 7.72 -10.90 6.82
N GLU A 145 7.52 -12.14 7.25
CA GLU A 145 7.80 -13.32 6.41
C GLU A 145 6.89 -13.38 5.19
N PHE A 146 5.62 -13.00 5.32
CA PHE A 146 4.70 -12.91 4.20
C PHE A 146 5.16 -11.85 3.18
N PHE A 147 5.62 -10.70 3.64
CA PHE A 147 6.15 -9.64 2.77
C PHE A 147 7.45 -10.05 2.09
N ARG A 148 8.35 -10.72 2.82
CA ARG A 148 9.57 -11.33 2.26
C ARG A 148 9.29 -12.33 1.15
N LEU A 149 8.25 -13.15 1.35
CA LEU A 149 7.80 -14.13 0.36
C LEU A 149 7.27 -13.45 -0.91
N LEU A 150 6.37 -12.45 -0.75
CA LEU A 150 5.74 -11.77 -1.88
C LEU A 150 6.71 -10.90 -2.68
N SER A 151 7.68 -10.26 -2.02
CA SER A 151 8.70 -9.44 -2.68
C SER A 151 9.87 -10.26 -3.24
N ASN A 152 9.94 -11.55 -2.91
CA ASN A 152 11.11 -12.39 -3.15
C ASN A 152 12.40 -11.77 -2.56
N ASN A 153 12.28 -11.04 -1.45
CA ASN A 153 13.39 -10.38 -0.77
C ASN A 153 13.42 -10.77 0.71
N ARG A 154 14.33 -11.69 1.07
CA ARG A 154 14.49 -12.19 2.43
C ARG A 154 15.16 -11.18 3.37
N SER A 155 15.74 -10.10 2.85
CA SER A 155 16.41 -9.07 3.64
C SER A 155 15.50 -7.93 4.10
N LEU A 156 14.21 -7.93 3.72
CA LEU A 156 13.26 -6.94 4.24
C LEU A 156 13.27 -6.94 5.77
N ASP A 157 13.27 -5.75 6.35
CA ASP A 157 13.19 -5.57 7.80
C ASP A 157 12.51 -4.23 8.12
N TYR A 158 12.31 -3.99 9.42
CA TYR A 158 11.69 -2.77 9.92
C TYR A 158 12.68 -1.61 9.98
N ASP A 159 12.23 -0.41 9.65
CA ASP A 159 12.87 0.83 10.09
C ASP A 159 12.44 1.11 11.53
N LEU A 160 13.34 0.88 12.48
CA LEU A 160 13.05 1.04 13.90
C LEU A 160 12.89 2.51 14.31
N ASP A 161 13.49 3.44 13.58
CA ASP A 161 13.36 4.87 13.88
C ASP A 161 12.00 5.38 13.40
N VAL A 162 11.54 4.97 12.21
CA VAL A 162 10.16 5.25 11.76
C VAL A 162 9.15 4.58 12.67
N TYR A 163 9.36 3.31 13.07
CA TYR A 163 8.48 2.61 14.01
C TYR A 163 8.32 3.37 15.33
N ARG A 164 9.43 3.79 15.96
CA ARG A 164 9.41 4.57 17.20
C ARG A 164 8.73 5.92 17.01
N SER A 165 9.12 6.64 15.95
CA SER A 165 8.56 7.95 15.62
C SER A 165 7.05 7.91 15.42
N GLU A 166 6.52 6.89 14.72
CA GLU A 166 5.09 6.71 14.55
C GLU A 166 4.40 6.31 15.86
N SER A 167 4.95 5.35 16.59
CA SER A 167 4.42 4.92 17.89
C SER A 167 4.32 6.06 18.90
N ASP A 168 5.35 6.91 18.99
CA ASP A 168 5.41 8.03 19.94
C ASP A 168 4.39 9.14 19.61
N THR A 169 4.04 9.30 18.32
CA THR A 169 3.14 10.39 17.86
C THR A 169 1.71 9.92 17.58
N ALA A 170 1.38 8.65 17.79
CA ALA A 170 0.15 8.00 17.33
C ALA A 170 -1.08 8.20 18.25
N ASN A 171 -1.26 9.35 18.87
CA ASN A 171 -2.40 9.60 19.77
C ASN A 171 -3.76 9.34 19.12
N LEU A 172 -3.93 9.73 17.86
CA LEU A 172 -5.18 9.51 17.12
C LEU A 172 -5.42 8.02 16.83
N ASN A 173 -4.37 7.26 16.47
CA ASN A 173 -4.48 5.80 16.27
C ASN A 173 -4.83 5.10 17.60
N ARG A 174 -4.28 5.54 18.73
CA ARG A 174 -4.66 5.04 20.06
C ARG A 174 -6.12 5.35 20.38
N SER A 175 -6.58 6.57 20.14
CA SER A 175 -7.99 6.93 20.34
C SER A 175 -8.93 6.05 19.52
N MET A 176 -8.61 5.81 18.23
CA MET A 176 -9.37 4.88 17.38
C MET A 176 -9.35 3.45 17.94
N ALA A 177 -8.20 2.94 18.35
CA ALA A 177 -8.06 1.59 18.86
C ALA A 177 -8.83 1.36 20.16
N TYR A 178 -8.80 2.33 21.10
CA TYR A 178 -9.62 2.26 22.31
C TYR A 178 -11.12 2.33 22.01
N PHE A 179 -11.54 3.16 21.06
CA PHE A 179 -12.93 3.20 20.61
C PHE A 179 -13.38 1.87 20.01
N LEU A 180 -12.57 1.27 19.14
CA LEU A 180 -12.84 -0.06 18.55
C LEU A 180 -12.91 -1.15 19.63
N LYS A 181 -12.08 -1.07 20.67
CA LYS A 181 -12.10 -2.01 21.78
C LYS A 181 -13.37 -1.87 22.62
N ASP A 182 -13.78 -0.67 22.93
CA ASP A 182 -15.01 -0.40 23.69
C ASP A 182 -16.26 -0.94 22.97
N ASN A 183 -16.25 -0.89 21.63
CA ASN A 183 -17.33 -1.43 20.79
C ASN A 183 -17.18 -2.94 20.46
N GLY A 184 -16.25 -3.67 21.07
CA GLY A 184 -16.08 -5.10 20.90
C GLY A 184 -15.51 -5.54 19.54
N VAL A 185 -14.93 -4.61 18.76
CA VAL A 185 -14.26 -4.91 17.49
C VAL A 185 -12.87 -5.48 17.74
N LEU A 186 -12.10 -4.88 18.65
CA LEU A 186 -10.77 -5.36 19.03
C LEU A 186 -10.81 -6.29 20.23
N GLU A 187 -10.10 -7.41 20.11
CA GLU A 187 -9.80 -8.33 21.20
C GLU A 187 -8.35 -8.12 21.69
N GLY A 188 -8.08 -8.43 22.94
CA GLY A 188 -6.74 -8.29 23.52
C GLY A 188 -6.37 -6.86 23.93
N ALA A 189 -5.10 -6.62 24.20
CA ALA A 189 -4.58 -5.31 24.63
C ALA A 189 -4.41 -4.37 23.42
N VAL A 190 -4.84 -3.12 23.57
CA VAL A 190 -4.77 -2.10 22.50
C VAL A 190 -3.33 -1.87 22.04
N GLU A 191 -2.38 -1.74 22.97
CA GLU A 191 -0.98 -1.49 22.63
C GLU A 191 -0.34 -2.67 21.87
N ASP A 192 -0.76 -3.91 22.15
CA ASP A 192 -0.31 -5.10 21.42
C ASP A 192 -0.75 -5.09 19.96
N VAL A 193 -2.00 -4.68 19.71
CA VAL A 193 -2.53 -4.53 18.35
C VAL A 193 -1.81 -3.40 17.61
N LEU A 194 -1.59 -2.28 18.29
CA LEU A 194 -0.89 -1.12 17.72
C LEU A 194 0.60 -1.42 17.45
N ASP A 195 1.26 -2.25 18.28
CA ASP A 195 2.64 -2.69 18.00
C ASP A 195 2.72 -3.43 16.65
N VAL A 196 1.81 -4.35 16.39
CA VAL A 196 1.72 -5.05 15.09
C VAL A 196 1.46 -4.06 13.95
N TYR A 197 0.51 -3.11 14.15
CA TYR A 197 0.16 -2.11 13.16
C TYR A 197 1.34 -1.20 12.81
N PHE A 198 2.06 -0.65 13.80
CA PHE A 198 3.21 0.22 13.54
C PHE A 198 4.38 -0.53 12.91
N ARG A 199 4.61 -1.79 13.30
CA ARG A 199 5.65 -2.61 12.69
C ARG A 199 5.42 -2.82 11.20
N HIS A 200 4.22 -3.23 10.78
CA HIS A 200 4.01 -3.45 9.35
C HIS A 200 4.03 -2.15 8.53
N CYS A 201 3.66 -1.00 9.11
CA CYS A 201 3.82 0.30 8.48
C CYS A 201 5.29 0.67 8.26
N SER A 202 6.19 0.25 9.17
CA SER A 202 7.60 0.60 9.17
C SER A 202 8.51 -0.36 8.39
N ILE A 203 7.97 -1.37 7.69
CA ILE A 203 8.79 -2.28 6.86
C ILE A 203 9.40 -1.47 5.70
N CYS A 204 10.74 -1.56 5.58
CA CYS A 204 11.50 -0.94 4.50
C CYS A 204 11.37 -1.70 3.20
N VAL A 205 11.16 -0.97 2.10
CA VAL A 205 11.06 -1.50 0.74
C VAL A 205 11.71 -0.57 -0.26
N THR A 206 11.99 -1.10 -1.46
CA THR A 206 12.33 -0.36 -2.67
C THR A 206 11.19 -0.44 -3.69
N CYS A 207 11.32 0.27 -4.81
CA CYS A 207 10.37 0.13 -5.92
C CYS A 207 10.34 -1.30 -6.47
N THR A 208 11.48 -2.00 -6.46
CA THR A 208 11.58 -3.40 -6.91
C THR A 208 10.76 -4.33 -6.01
N ASP A 209 10.84 -4.18 -4.70
CA ASP A 209 10.08 -5.00 -3.75
C ASP A 209 8.57 -4.81 -3.96
N LEU A 210 8.12 -3.55 -4.09
CA LEU A 210 6.71 -3.26 -4.37
C LEU A 210 6.24 -3.83 -5.71
N ALA A 211 7.07 -3.73 -6.76
CA ALA A 211 6.74 -4.25 -8.08
C ALA A 211 6.59 -5.78 -8.08
N GLN A 212 7.46 -6.50 -7.36
CA GLN A 212 7.35 -7.95 -7.18
C GLN A 212 6.05 -8.33 -6.46
N MET A 213 5.72 -7.65 -5.34
CA MET A 213 4.47 -7.86 -4.61
C MET A 213 3.25 -7.57 -5.51
N ALA A 214 3.29 -6.47 -6.28
CA ALA A 214 2.24 -6.09 -7.21
C ALA A 214 2.08 -7.11 -8.35
N LEU A 215 3.17 -7.74 -8.81
CA LEU A 215 3.15 -8.76 -9.86
C LEU A 215 2.34 -10.00 -9.42
N VAL A 216 2.51 -10.43 -8.16
CA VAL A 216 1.70 -11.52 -7.59
C VAL A 216 0.21 -11.17 -7.60
N LEU A 217 -0.14 -9.93 -7.23
CA LEU A 217 -1.53 -9.46 -7.29
C LEU A 217 -2.05 -9.33 -8.74
N ALA A 218 -1.20 -8.89 -9.69
CA ALA A 218 -1.53 -8.81 -11.11
C ALA A 218 -1.90 -10.18 -11.68
N HIS A 219 -1.25 -11.23 -11.19
CA HIS A 219 -1.45 -12.62 -11.60
C HIS A 219 -2.32 -13.44 -10.64
N ASN A 220 -3.27 -12.76 -9.96
CA ASN A 220 -4.31 -13.37 -9.12
C ASN A 220 -3.79 -14.25 -7.99
N GLY A 221 -2.64 -13.92 -7.43
CA GLY A 221 -2.05 -14.60 -6.27
C GLY A 221 -0.95 -15.61 -6.61
N THR A 222 -0.70 -15.85 -7.89
CA THR A 222 0.39 -16.70 -8.35
C THR A 222 1.61 -15.83 -8.68
N ASN A 223 2.79 -16.23 -8.24
CA ASN A 223 4.04 -15.67 -8.74
C ASN A 223 4.26 -16.23 -10.17
N PRO A 224 4.12 -15.42 -11.23
CA PRO A 224 4.17 -15.94 -12.59
C PRO A 224 5.59 -16.39 -13.02
N ILE A 225 6.63 -15.98 -12.28
CA ILE A 225 8.03 -16.36 -12.58
C ILE A 225 8.33 -17.76 -12.03
N THR A 226 7.84 -18.07 -10.82
CA THR A 226 8.07 -19.38 -10.17
C THR A 226 6.93 -20.37 -10.40
N GLY A 227 5.75 -19.89 -10.78
CA GLY A 227 4.52 -20.69 -10.89
C GLY A 227 3.85 -21.03 -9.55
N GLU A 228 4.38 -20.53 -8.43
CA GLU A 228 3.87 -20.80 -7.08
C GLU A 228 2.62 -19.98 -6.78
N GLU A 229 1.54 -20.61 -6.30
CA GLU A 229 0.36 -19.94 -5.78
C GLU A 229 0.63 -19.52 -4.33
N LEU A 230 0.73 -18.21 -4.09
CA LEU A 230 1.07 -17.60 -2.80
C LEU A 230 -0.17 -17.09 -2.05
N ILE A 231 -1.21 -16.73 -2.79
CA ILE A 231 -2.45 -16.14 -2.25
C ILE A 231 -3.65 -16.74 -2.98
N PRO A 232 -4.69 -17.21 -2.28
CA PRO A 232 -5.92 -17.64 -2.91
C PRO A 232 -6.52 -16.54 -3.80
N ARG A 233 -6.86 -16.89 -5.04
CA ARG A 233 -7.37 -15.95 -6.06
C ARG A 233 -8.50 -15.05 -5.54
N ARG A 234 -9.41 -15.60 -4.72
CA ARG A 234 -10.54 -14.85 -4.15
C ARG A 234 -10.08 -13.68 -3.29
N TYR A 235 -9.06 -13.85 -2.48
CA TYR A 235 -8.54 -12.79 -1.60
C TYR A 235 -7.81 -11.71 -2.37
N VAL A 236 -7.16 -12.07 -3.48
CA VAL A 236 -6.58 -11.07 -4.41
C VAL A 236 -7.67 -10.24 -5.10
N GLN A 237 -8.79 -10.86 -5.48
CA GLN A 237 -9.94 -10.12 -6.04
C GLN A 237 -10.48 -9.10 -5.04
N ILE A 238 -10.67 -9.48 -3.78
CA ILE A 238 -11.10 -8.60 -2.70
C ILE A 238 -10.09 -7.44 -2.53
N ALA A 239 -8.80 -7.74 -2.43
CA ALA A 239 -7.76 -6.73 -2.27
C ALA A 239 -7.72 -5.74 -3.44
N LYS A 240 -7.78 -6.22 -4.69
CA LYS A 240 -7.83 -5.34 -5.89
C LYS A 240 -9.07 -4.46 -5.91
N THR A 241 -10.21 -4.95 -5.46
CA THR A 241 -11.44 -4.15 -5.34
C THR A 241 -11.23 -3.00 -4.36
N PHE A 242 -10.69 -3.26 -3.16
CA PHE A 242 -10.37 -2.20 -2.21
C PHE A 242 -9.27 -1.25 -2.70
N MET A 243 -8.26 -1.75 -3.41
CA MET A 243 -7.25 -0.88 -4.04
C MET A 243 -7.88 0.10 -5.04
N THR A 244 -8.90 -0.34 -5.79
CA THR A 244 -9.62 0.52 -6.74
C THR A 244 -10.52 1.53 -6.04
N THR A 245 -11.30 1.10 -5.04
CA THR A 245 -12.34 1.92 -4.40
C THR A 245 -11.83 2.82 -3.28
N CYS A 246 -10.76 2.39 -2.57
CA CYS A 246 -10.27 3.02 -1.34
C CYS A 246 -8.74 3.22 -1.31
N GLY A 247 -7.99 2.76 -2.33
CA GLY A 247 -6.53 2.64 -2.25
C GLY A 247 -5.77 3.95 -2.28
N MET A 248 -6.33 4.99 -2.88
CA MET A 248 -5.70 6.30 -3.06
C MET A 248 -6.30 7.37 -2.13
N TYR A 249 -6.73 6.96 -0.93
CA TYR A 249 -7.39 7.84 0.04
C TYR A 249 -8.62 8.52 -0.59
N ASN A 250 -8.83 9.83 -0.30
CA ASN A 250 -9.93 10.62 -0.90
C ASN A 250 -9.75 10.92 -2.40
N ALA A 251 -8.72 10.38 -3.04
CA ALA A 251 -8.48 10.54 -4.47
C ALA A 251 -8.74 9.26 -5.26
N SER A 252 -9.33 8.21 -4.66
CA SER A 252 -9.52 6.93 -5.36
C SER A 252 -10.38 7.08 -6.63
N GLY A 253 -11.45 7.88 -6.59
CA GLY A 253 -12.29 8.16 -7.77
C GLY A 253 -11.54 8.94 -8.84
N GLU A 254 -10.79 9.99 -8.47
CA GLU A 254 -9.96 10.77 -9.41
C GLU A 254 -8.90 9.86 -10.06
N PHE A 255 -8.23 9.03 -9.26
CA PHE A 255 -7.21 8.11 -9.75
C PHE A 255 -7.81 7.05 -10.70
N ALA A 256 -9.02 6.55 -10.41
CA ALA A 256 -9.72 5.63 -11.29
C ALA A 256 -10.04 6.28 -12.66
N ILE A 257 -10.39 7.57 -12.68
CA ILE A 257 -10.65 8.32 -13.93
C ILE A 257 -9.35 8.61 -14.69
N GLN A 258 -8.29 9.05 -13.99
CA GLN A 258 -7.05 9.51 -14.62
C GLN A 258 -6.12 8.35 -15.00
N VAL A 259 -5.97 7.35 -14.12
CA VAL A 259 -5.03 6.24 -14.28
C VAL A 259 -5.75 4.93 -14.58
N GLY A 260 -6.87 4.66 -13.93
CA GLY A 260 -7.72 3.51 -14.19
C GLY A 260 -7.14 2.16 -13.74
N LEU A 261 -6.24 2.13 -12.77
CA LEU A 261 -5.58 0.92 -12.26
C LEU A 261 -5.84 0.72 -10.76
N PRO A 262 -5.87 -0.53 -10.27
CA PRO A 262 -5.86 -0.79 -8.83
C PRO A 262 -4.56 -0.31 -8.22
N ALA A 263 -4.61 0.54 -7.19
CA ALA A 263 -3.42 1.10 -6.57
C ALA A 263 -3.57 1.28 -5.07
N LYS A 264 -2.43 1.31 -4.35
CA LYS A 264 -2.39 1.69 -2.94
C LYS A 264 -1.26 2.67 -2.68
N SER A 265 -1.61 3.80 -2.08
CA SER A 265 -0.69 4.87 -1.69
C SER A 265 -0.26 4.73 -0.23
N GLY A 266 0.99 5.11 0.05
CA GLY A 266 1.56 5.29 1.38
C GLY A 266 2.10 6.71 1.57
N VAL A 267 1.99 7.24 2.79
CA VAL A 267 2.45 8.62 3.10
C VAL A 267 3.98 8.80 3.07
N SER A 268 4.73 7.73 2.90
CA SER A 268 6.15 7.78 2.53
C SER A 268 6.39 8.26 1.09
N GLY A 269 5.31 8.37 0.29
CA GLY A 269 5.36 8.66 -1.14
C GLY A 269 5.35 7.41 -2.01
N GLY A 270 5.32 6.22 -1.41
CA GLY A 270 5.20 4.96 -2.13
C GLY A 270 3.82 4.79 -2.78
N ILE A 271 3.79 4.22 -3.98
CA ILE A 271 2.58 3.73 -4.65
C ILE A 271 2.86 2.32 -5.18
N LEU A 272 2.04 1.36 -4.75
CA LEU A 272 1.95 0.05 -5.36
C LEU A 272 0.76 0.04 -6.31
N THR A 273 0.97 -0.33 -7.57
CA THR A 273 -0.09 -0.48 -8.56
C THR A 273 0.21 -1.66 -9.49
N LEU A 274 -0.77 -2.07 -10.28
CA LEU A 274 -0.63 -3.22 -11.16
C LEU A 274 -1.46 -3.06 -12.43
N VAL A 275 -0.97 -3.63 -13.53
CA VAL A 275 -1.76 -3.84 -14.74
C VAL A 275 -2.18 -5.32 -14.73
N PRO A 276 -3.47 -5.66 -14.55
CA PRO A 276 -3.91 -7.04 -14.40
C PRO A 276 -3.43 -7.96 -15.51
N GLY A 277 -2.83 -9.10 -15.12
CA GLY A 277 -2.28 -10.09 -16.05
C GLY A 277 -1.01 -9.66 -16.79
N ARG A 278 -0.44 -8.46 -16.50
CA ARG A 278 0.69 -7.91 -17.28
C ARG A 278 1.87 -7.47 -16.42
N TYR A 279 1.67 -6.46 -15.55
CA TYR A 279 2.76 -5.80 -14.82
C TYR A 279 2.46 -5.64 -13.33
N GLY A 280 3.50 -5.84 -12.51
CA GLY A 280 3.60 -5.25 -11.18
C GLY A 280 4.42 -3.96 -11.24
N ILE A 281 4.00 -2.93 -10.51
CA ILE A 281 4.61 -1.60 -10.53
C ILE A 281 4.79 -1.10 -9.10
N GLY A 282 6.02 -0.74 -8.75
CA GLY A 282 6.38 -0.04 -7.52
C GLY A 282 6.95 1.34 -7.84
N LEU A 283 6.48 2.36 -7.14
CA LEU A 283 6.89 3.74 -7.34
C LEU A 283 7.15 4.42 -6.00
N VAL A 284 8.08 5.36 -5.96
CA VAL A 284 8.33 6.26 -4.84
C VAL A 284 8.47 7.71 -5.32
N GLY A 285 7.77 8.62 -4.64
CA GLY A 285 7.88 10.07 -4.82
C GLY A 285 7.39 10.76 -3.54
N PRO A 286 8.28 11.13 -2.59
CA PRO A 286 7.91 11.62 -1.27
C PRO A 286 7.15 12.95 -1.24
N SER A 287 7.16 13.72 -2.33
CA SER A 287 6.40 14.96 -2.45
C SER A 287 4.91 14.66 -2.62
N LEU A 288 4.12 14.92 -1.57
CA LEU A 288 2.69 14.59 -1.47
C LEU A 288 1.80 15.79 -1.75
N ASN A 289 0.65 15.53 -2.37
CA ASN A 289 -0.45 16.48 -2.47
C ASN A 289 -1.23 16.58 -1.14
N ARG A 290 -2.25 17.46 -1.10
CA ARG A 290 -3.11 17.65 0.09
C ARG A 290 -3.89 16.40 0.50
N LYS A 291 -4.06 15.42 -0.39
CA LYS A 291 -4.76 14.15 -0.13
C LYS A 291 -3.81 13.03 0.31
N GLY A 292 -2.48 13.29 0.40
CA GLY A 292 -1.48 12.34 0.86
C GLY A 292 -0.89 11.43 -0.22
N ASN A 293 -1.10 11.74 -1.50
CA ASN A 293 -0.56 10.96 -2.62
C ASN A 293 0.63 11.67 -3.28
N SER A 294 1.60 10.90 -3.78
CA SER A 294 2.73 11.40 -4.55
C SER A 294 2.26 12.19 -5.78
N ILE A 295 2.59 13.47 -5.86
CA ILE A 295 2.18 14.32 -7.00
C ILE A 295 2.84 13.83 -8.28
N ALA A 296 4.17 13.73 -8.29
CA ALA A 296 4.93 13.28 -9.44
C ALA A 296 4.62 11.83 -9.82
N GLY A 297 4.41 10.97 -8.80
CA GLY A 297 4.08 9.56 -9.01
C GLY A 297 2.73 9.35 -9.68
N VAL A 298 1.69 10.07 -9.27
CA VAL A 298 0.36 9.99 -9.90
C VAL A 298 0.42 10.48 -11.34
N ALA A 299 1.08 11.62 -11.60
CA ALA A 299 1.22 12.16 -12.96
C ALA A 299 2.00 11.21 -13.89
N LEU A 300 3.06 10.56 -13.38
CA LEU A 300 3.81 9.57 -14.15
C LEU A 300 2.93 8.35 -14.49
N LEU A 301 2.16 7.83 -13.53
CA LEU A 301 1.24 6.70 -13.76
C LEU A 301 0.12 7.06 -14.74
N GLU A 302 -0.42 8.27 -14.68
CA GLU A 302 -1.39 8.78 -15.64
C GLU A 302 -0.82 8.79 -17.06
N GLN A 303 0.37 9.39 -17.24
CA GLN A 303 1.06 9.44 -18.53
C GLN A 303 1.30 8.03 -19.10
N MET A 304 1.73 7.09 -18.26
CA MET A 304 1.96 5.70 -18.66
C MET A 304 0.67 5.00 -19.04
N SER A 305 -0.38 5.12 -18.21
CA SER A 305 -1.67 4.48 -18.45
C SER A 305 -2.29 4.96 -19.77
N GLN A 306 -2.27 6.27 -20.03
CA GLN A 306 -2.77 6.84 -21.29
C GLN A 306 -1.95 6.43 -22.52
N THR A 307 -0.61 6.36 -22.38
CA THR A 307 0.26 6.01 -23.52
C THR A 307 0.13 4.54 -23.94
N PHE A 308 -0.13 3.65 -22.99
CA PHE A 308 -0.16 2.21 -23.23
C PHE A 308 -1.56 1.60 -23.13
N ASP A 309 -2.58 2.43 -22.96
CA ASP A 309 -3.98 2.00 -22.85
C ASP A 309 -4.16 0.93 -21.74
N TRP A 310 -3.73 1.28 -20.50
CA TRP A 310 -3.77 0.37 -19.37
C TRP A 310 -5.03 0.49 -18.50
N SER A 311 -5.83 1.53 -18.70
CA SER A 311 -7.05 1.74 -17.92
C SER A 311 -7.97 0.53 -18.01
N LEU A 312 -8.58 0.17 -16.89
CA LEU A 312 -9.61 -0.88 -16.79
C LEU A 312 -11.02 -0.39 -17.15
N PHE A 313 -11.18 0.90 -17.37
CA PHE A 313 -12.47 1.58 -17.55
C PHE A 313 -12.59 2.23 -18.93
#